data_bfd0dac1f5f3a0b413acfafaad76b5fd
#
_entry.id   bfd0dac1f5f3a0b413acfafaad76b5fd
#
_cell.length_a   1.000
_cell.length_b   1.000
_cell.length_c   1.000
_cell.angle_alpha   90.00
_cell.angle_beta   90.00
_cell.angle_gamma   90.00
#
_symmetry.space_group_name_H-M   'P 1'
#
loop_
_entity.id
_entity.type
_entity.pdbx_description
1 polymer ?
#
loop_
_entity_poly.entity_id
_entity_poly.type
_entity_poly.pdbx_seq_one_letter_code
_entity_poly.pdbx_strand_id
1 'polypeptide(L)'
;MTFYAPFCLPFIIGAAVMFAVLAWKWGTWLYRLPRADKKRILFGLPTRRTFGAAWEVVSESLLHRRIFRVNPLLGYMHMSLAFGWFLLIAVGWIETVAYLGFRYVPLQGHVFFKYFATGLEHKPFFDFTMDLLLLFVLSGVALAWGKRLYSRAMGMRRTTKH
;
A
#
# COMPACT_ATOMS: atom_id res chain seq x y z
N MET A 1 1.06 9.68 25.92
CA MET A 1 1.71 8.69 25.05
C MET A 1 2.98 9.33 24.51
N THR A 2 4.11 8.84 24.94
CA THR A 2 5.42 9.40 24.56
C THR A 2 5.75 8.99 23.12
N PHE A 3 6.07 9.97 22.29
CA PHE A 3 6.55 9.82 20.90
C PHE A 3 7.83 8.98 20.74
N TYR A 4 8.36 8.48 21.85
CA TYR A 4 9.66 7.82 21.94
C TYR A 4 9.58 6.31 22.20
N ALA A 5 8.54 5.63 21.75
CA ALA A 5 8.61 4.18 21.77
C ALA A 5 9.74 3.76 20.78
N PRO A 6 10.75 3.01 21.22
CA PRO A 6 11.92 2.66 20.40
C PRO A 6 11.56 1.94 19.10
N PHE A 7 10.36 1.36 19.02
CA PHE A 7 9.82 0.75 17.81
C PHE A 7 9.27 1.76 16.78
N CYS A 8 8.77 2.93 17.21
CA CYS A 8 8.21 3.92 16.27
C CYS A 8 9.28 4.74 15.57
N LEU A 9 10.43 4.94 16.20
CA LEU A 9 11.49 5.79 15.66
C LEU A 9 12.03 5.31 14.31
N PRO A 10 12.42 4.03 14.11
CA PRO A 10 12.86 3.54 12.81
C PRO A 10 11.81 3.67 11.73
N PHE A 11 10.53 3.45 12.06
CA PHE A 11 9.43 3.60 11.13
C PHE A 11 9.23 5.07 10.72
N ILE A 12 9.25 6.00 11.68
CA ILE A 12 9.11 7.43 11.42
C ILE A 12 10.27 7.93 10.55
N ILE A 13 11.50 7.52 10.85
CA ILE A 13 12.68 7.86 10.05
C ILE A 13 12.55 7.30 8.64
N GLY A 14 12.18 6.02 8.50
CA GLY A 14 11.98 5.38 7.20
C GLY A 14 10.88 6.07 6.39
N ALA A 15 9.75 6.39 7.00
CA ALA A 15 8.67 7.13 6.36
C ALA A 15 9.12 8.54 5.95
N ALA A 16 9.83 9.26 6.82
CA ALA A 16 10.34 10.60 6.52
C ALA A 16 11.31 10.57 5.32
N VAL A 17 12.24 9.62 5.28
CA VAL A 17 13.16 9.42 4.15
C VAL A 17 12.39 9.10 2.88
N MET A 18 11.42 8.19 2.96
CA MET A 18 10.58 7.83 1.81
C MET A 18 9.84 9.06 1.27
N PHE A 19 9.18 9.83 2.14
CA PHE A 19 8.47 11.04 1.72
C PHE A 19 9.41 12.10 1.16
N ALA A 20 10.60 12.27 1.73
CA ALA A 20 11.61 13.20 1.22
C ALA A 20 12.07 12.80 -0.20
N VAL A 21 12.34 11.52 -0.44
CA VAL A 21 12.69 10.99 -1.76
C VAL A 21 11.55 11.17 -2.75
N LEU A 22 10.31 10.86 -2.35
CA LEU A 22 9.13 11.07 -3.20
C LEU A 22 8.96 12.55 -3.53
N ALA A 23 9.00 13.43 -2.54
CA ALA A 23 8.90 14.88 -2.73
C ALA A 23 9.97 15.41 -3.68
N TRP A 24 11.21 14.95 -3.53
CA TRP A 24 12.29 15.29 -4.47
C TRP A 24 11.98 14.83 -5.89
N LYS A 25 11.65 13.54 -6.06
CA LYS A 25 11.34 12.96 -7.39
C LYS A 25 10.18 13.69 -8.05
N TRP A 26 9.09 13.88 -7.33
CA TRP A 26 7.91 14.60 -7.84
C TRP A 26 8.19 16.07 -8.07
N GLY A 27 8.93 16.73 -7.18
CA GLY A 27 9.33 18.13 -7.33
C GLY A 27 10.20 18.34 -8.57
N THR A 28 11.21 17.50 -8.78
CA THR A 28 12.07 17.56 -9.96
C THR A 28 11.29 17.26 -11.24
N TRP A 29 10.36 16.31 -11.21
CA TRP A 29 9.50 16.02 -12.34
C TRP A 29 8.58 17.21 -12.66
N LEU A 30 7.87 17.76 -11.68
CA LEU A 30 7.04 18.95 -11.84
C LEU A 30 7.84 20.17 -12.33
N TYR A 31 9.05 20.36 -11.83
CA TYR A 31 9.91 21.46 -12.25
C TYR A 31 10.24 21.37 -13.74
N ARG A 32 10.52 20.18 -14.27
CA ARG A 32 10.87 19.92 -15.68
C ARG A 32 9.67 20.00 -16.62
N LEU A 33 8.44 19.96 -16.14
CA LEU A 33 7.26 20.04 -17.00
C LEU A 33 7.11 21.39 -17.68
N PRO A 34 6.68 21.44 -18.96
CA PRO A 34 6.30 22.65 -19.66
C PRO A 34 5.19 23.42 -18.89
N ARG A 35 5.17 24.73 -19.03
CA ARG A 35 4.15 25.58 -18.38
C ARG A 35 2.71 25.18 -18.71
N ALA A 36 2.47 24.72 -19.95
CA ALA A 36 1.14 24.28 -20.38
C ALA A 36 0.68 23.05 -19.60
N ASP A 37 1.58 22.08 -19.35
CA ASP A 37 1.25 20.85 -18.63
C ASP A 37 1.11 21.11 -17.12
N LYS A 38 1.90 22.04 -16.56
CA LYS A 38 1.70 22.50 -15.17
C LYS A 38 0.31 23.08 -14.96
N LYS A 39 -0.18 23.94 -15.90
CA LYS A 39 -1.54 24.45 -15.84
C LYS A 39 -2.59 23.34 -15.93
N ARG A 40 -2.40 22.36 -16.81
CA ARG A 40 -3.31 21.21 -16.94
C ARG A 40 -3.39 20.38 -15.66
N ILE A 41 -2.28 20.16 -14.97
CA ILE A 41 -2.26 19.44 -13.70
C ILE A 41 -3.01 20.22 -12.62
N LEU A 42 -2.76 21.54 -12.51
CA LEU A 42 -3.35 22.36 -11.45
C LEU A 42 -4.86 22.63 -11.67
N PHE A 43 -5.29 22.84 -12.91
CA PHE A 43 -6.65 23.24 -13.23
C PHE A 43 -7.47 22.17 -13.95
N GLY A 44 -6.87 21.05 -14.33
CA GLY A 44 -7.52 19.95 -15.02
C GLY A 44 -8.04 18.82 -14.11
N LEU A 45 -7.91 18.97 -12.80
CA LEU A 45 -8.18 17.90 -11.83
C LEU A 45 -9.63 17.39 -11.79
N PRO A 46 -10.70 18.17 -11.92
CA PRO A 46 -12.05 17.62 -11.85
C PRO A 46 -12.63 17.28 -13.22
N THR A 47 -11.98 16.44 -14.01
CA THR A 47 -12.49 15.99 -15.30
C THR A 47 -12.80 14.49 -15.31
N ARG A 48 -13.73 14.04 -16.19
CA ARG A 48 -13.99 12.61 -16.41
C ARG A 48 -12.70 11.81 -16.71
N ARG A 49 -11.72 12.44 -17.36
CA ARG A 49 -10.41 11.82 -17.64
C ARG A 49 -9.60 11.56 -16.37
N THR A 50 -9.67 12.46 -15.38
CA THR A 50 -9.00 12.28 -14.10
C THR A 50 -9.61 11.13 -13.31
N PHE A 51 -10.94 10.98 -13.33
CA PHE A 51 -11.59 9.82 -12.74
C PHE A 51 -11.23 8.52 -13.46
N GLY A 52 -11.17 8.54 -14.79
CA GLY A 52 -10.68 7.40 -15.57
C GLY A 52 -9.25 7.02 -15.23
N ALA A 53 -8.34 8.00 -15.13
CA ALA A 53 -6.95 7.77 -14.75
C ALA A 53 -6.83 7.24 -13.30
N ALA A 54 -7.60 7.79 -12.36
CA ALA A 54 -7.64 7.28 -10.99
C ALA A 54 -8.15 5.83 -10.93
N TRP A 55 -9.18 5.51 -11.69
CA TRP A 55 -9.70 4.14 -11.82
C TRP A 55 -8.66 3.21 -12.46
N GLU A 56 -7.94 3.68 -13.48
CA GLU A 56 -6.85 2.91 -14.08
C GLU A 56 -5.74 2.62 -13.06
N VAL A 57 -5.34 3.60 -12.26
CA VAL A 57 -4.37 3.39 -11.17
C VAL A 57 -4.87 2.32 -10.20
N VAL A 58 -6.12 2.39 -9.73
CA VAL A 58 -6.70 1.39 -8.83
C VAL A 58 -6.72 0.01 -9.49
N SER A 59 -7.25 -0.09 -10.71
CA SER A 59 -7.44 -1.36 -11.39
C SER A 59 -6.12 -2.03 -11.81
N GLU A 60 -5.11 -1.25 -12.15
CA GLU A 60 -3.83 -1.78 -12.63
C GLU A 60 -2.74 -1.84 -11.55
N SER A 61 -2.77 -0.94 -10.57
CA SER A 61 -1.75 -0.91 -9.52
C SER A 61 -2.15 -1.71 -8.27
N LEU A 62 -3.44 -1.72 -7.90
CA LEU A 62 -3.92 -2.48 -6.75
C LEU A 62 -4.45 -3.85 -7.15
N LEU A 63 -5.34 -3.90 -8.13
CA LEU A 63 -5.99 -5.16 -8.55
C LEU A 63 -5.20 -5.93 -9.60
N HIS A 64 -4.17 -5.33 -10.22
CA HIS A 64 -3.30 -5.95 -11.20
C HIS A 64 -4.07 -6.66 -12.34
N ARG A 65 -5.15 -6.05 -12.82
CA ARG A 65 -6.11 -6.64 -13.77
C ARG A 65 -5.46 -7.17 -15.05
N ARG A 66 -4.46 -6.47 -15.60
CA ARG A 66 -3.73 -6.94 -16.78
C ARG A 66 -2.95 -8.21 -16.50
N ILE A 67 -2.29 -8.25 -15.35
CA ILE A 67 -1.49 -9.43 -14.96
C ILE A 67 -2.40 -10.63 -14.75
N PHE A 68 -3.57 -10.45 -14.13
CA PHE A 68 -4.56 -11.51 -13.97
C PHE A 68 -5.02 -12.15 -15.28
N ARG A 69 -5.17 -11.33 -16.34
CA ARG A 69 -5.57 -11.84 -17.67
C ARG A 69 -4.49 -12.69 -18.34
N VAL A 70 -3.22 -12.41 -18.07
CA VAL A 70 -2.10 -13.14 -18.64
C VAL A 70 -1.72 -14.36 -17.80
N ASN A 71 -1.66 -14.18 -16.49
CA ASN A 71 -1.33 -15.24 -15.54
C ASN A 71 -2.06 -15.00 -14.23
N PRO A 72 -3.17 -15.76 -13.96
CA PRO A 72 -3.99 -15.57 -12.77
C PRO A 72 -3.22 -15.75 -11.46
N LEU A 73 -2.30 -16.71 -11.39
CA LEU A 73 -1.50 -16.97 -10.20
C LEU A 73 -0.56 -15.81 -9.89
N LEU A 74 0.08 -15.26 -10.93
CA LEU A 74 0.94 -14.10 -10.80
C LEU A 74 0.13 -12.85 -10.44
N GLY A 75 -1.05 -12.69 -11.05
CA GLY A 75 -1.99 -11.62 -10.73
C GLY A 75 -2.43 -11.66 -9.27
N TYR A 76 -2.81 -12.83 -8.78
CA TYR A 76 -3.17 -13.02 -7.36
C TYR A 76 -2.00 -12.69 -6.43
N MET A 77 -0.80 -13.17 -6.71
CA MET A 77 0.40 -12.89 -5.94
C MET A 77 0.65 -11.37 -5.81
N HIS A 78 0.58 -10.65 -6.92
CA HIS A 78 0.78 -9.19 -6.89
C HIS A 78 -0.36 -8.44 -6.22
N MET A 79 -1.61 -8.86 -6.48
CA MET A 79 -2.79 -8.27 -5.85
C MET A 79 -2.79 -8.48 -4.34
N SER A 80 -2.52 -9.69 -3.87
CA SER A 80 -2.50 -9.99 -2.44
C SER A 80 -1.45 -9.17 -1.70
N LEU A 81 -0.29 -8.94 -2.31
CA LEU A 81 0.74 -8.07 -1.73
C LEU A 81 0.33 -6.60 -1.77
N ALA A 82 0.00 -6.04 -2.93
CA ALA A 82 -0.28 -4.61 -3.06
C ALA A 82 -1.62 -4.23 -2.42
N PHE A 83 -2.70 -4.91 -2.79
CA PHE A 83 -4.03 -4.59 -2.31
C PHE A 83 -4.24 -5.05 -0.87
N GLY A 84 -3.67 -6.20 -0.48
CA GLY A 84 -3.70 -6.68 0.89
C GLY A 84 -3.03 -5.69 1.86
N TRP A 85 -1.86 -5.17 1.52
CA TRP A 85 -1.21 -4.10 2.30
C TRP A 85 -2.04 -2.83 2.37
N PHE A 86 -2.59 -2.41 1.24
CA PHE A 86 -3.48 -1.25 1.22
C PHE A 86 -4.69 -1.43 2.13
N LEU A 87 -5.33 -2.62 2.09
CA LEU A 87 -6.47 -2.93 2.96
C LEU A 87 -6.09 -2.99 4.43
N LEU A 88 -4.93 -3.57 4.78
CA LEU A 88 -4.43 -3.56 6.17
C LEU A 88 -4.29 -2.13 6.71
N ILE A 89 -3.73 -1.22 5.90
CA ILE A 89 -3.60 0.19 6.28
C ILE A 89 -4.98 0.84 6.41
N ALA A 90 -5.88 0.62 5.44
CA ALA A 90 -7.19 1.24 5.42
C ALA A 90 -8.07 0.74 6.58
N VAL A 91 -8.11 -0.57 6.83
CA VAL A 91 -8.90 -1.16 7.92
C VAL A 91 -8.33 -0.75 9.27
N GLY A 92 -7.02 -0.78 9.46
CA GLY A 92 -6.38 -0.32 10.68
C GLY A 92 -6.59 1.18 10.94
N TRP A 93 -6.66 1.99 9.88
CA TRP A 93 -7.05 3.39 10.01
C TRP A 93 -8.51 3.55 10.43
N ILE A 94 -9.43 2.81 9.81
CA ILE A 94 -10.86 2.82 10.18
C ILE A 94 -11.05 2.39 11.64
N GLU A 95 -10.38 1.33 12.06
CA GLU A 95 -10.39 0.86 13.43
C GLU A 95 -9.91 1.96 14.39
N THR A 96 -8.79 2.60 14.06
CA THR A 96 -8.23 3.69 14.86
C THR A 96 -9.22 4.86 14.99
N VAL A 97 -9.86 5.27 13.89
CA VAL A 97 -10.86 6.33 13.90
C VAL A 97 -12.09 5.94 14.71
N ALA A 98 -12.59 4.71 14.55
CA ALA A 98 -13.77 4.23 15.23
C ALA A 98 -13.61 4.20 16.77
N TYR A 99 -12.41 3.90 17.25
CA TYR A 99 -12.16 3.70 18.68
C TYR A 99 -11.44 4.82 19.40
N LEU A 100 -10.64 5.61 18.67
CA LEU A 100 -9.88 6.71 19.27
C LEU A 100 -10.34 8.09 18.78
N GLY A 101 -11.18 8.12 17.76
CA GLY A 101 -11.61 9.34 17.11
C GLY A 101 -10.51 10.01 16.26
N PHE A 102 -10.93 10.98 15.45
CA PHE A 102 -10.06 11.70 14.53
C PHE A 102 -8.90 12.46 15.19
N ARG A 103 -9.00 12.73 16.49
CA ARG A 103 -7.99 13.51 17.24
C ARG A 103 -6.62 12.86 17.26
N TYR A 104 -6.53 11.55 17.01
CA TYR A 104 -5.30 10.78 17.13
C TYR A 104 -4.74 10.33 15.77
N VAL A 105 -5.46 10.57 14.69
CA VAL A 105 -5.20 9.95 13.39
C VAL A 105 -4.09 10.60 12.56
N PRO A 106 -3.86 11.93 12.55
CA PRO A 106 -3.05 12.51 11.48
C PRO A 106 -1.54 12.30 11.59
N LEU A 107 -1.02 12.04 12.77
CA LEU A 107 0.44 12.14 12.96
C LEU A 107 1.09 10.92 13.61
N GLN A 108 0.33 9.96 14.03
CA GLN A 108 0.91 8.98 14.93
C GLN A 108 1.29 7.66 14.29
N GLY A 109 1.33 7.45 13.00
CA GLY A 109 1.90 6.23 12.38
C GLY A 109 1.56 4.88 13.07
N HIS A 110 0.58 4.91 14.00
CA HIS A 110 0.32 3.86 14.98
C HIS A 110 -0.57 2.75 14.45
N VAL A 111 -1.03 2.86 13.20
CA VAL A 111 -1.95 1.89 12.60
C VAL A 111 -1.44 0.46 12.74
N PHE A 112 -0.14 0.25 12.56
CA PHE A 112 0.46 -1.09 12.71
C PHE A 112 0.86 -1.43 14.14
N PHE A 113 1.29 -0.47 14.92
CA PHE A 113 1.81 -0.72 16.26
C PHE A 113 0.71 -0.91 17.29
N LYS A 114 -0.48 -0.41 17.01
CA LYS A 114 -1.60 -0.55 17.92
C LYS A 114 -2.24 -1.92 17.89
N TYR A 115 -2.21 -2.58 16.76
CA TYR A 115 -2.63 -3.96 16.62
C TYR A 115 -1.82 -4.90 17.54
N PHE A 116 -0.54 -4.61 17.69
CA PHE A 116 0.35 -5.37 18.58
C PHE A 116 0.44 -4.82 20.00
N ALA A 117 -0.19 -3.69 20.30
CA ALA A 117 -0.20 -3.13 21.64
C ALA A 117 -1.23 -3.89 22.51
N THR A 118 -0.73 -4.71 23.39
CA THR A 118 -1.51 -5.39 24.42
C THR A 118 -2.24 -4.37 25.29
N GLY A 119 -3.55 -4.52 25.45
CA GLY A 119 -4.36 -3.67 26.34
C GLY A 119 -5.54 -2.95 25.70
N LEU A 120 -5.77 -3.14 24.41
CA LEU A 120 -7.03 -2.75 23.80
C LEU A 120 -8.06 -3.85 24.04
N GLU A 121 -9.27 -3.46 24.43
CA GLU A 121 -10.40 -4.36 24.49
C GLU A 121 -10.49 -5.17 23.19
N HIS A 122 -10.63 -6.47 23.32
CA HIS A 122 -10.78 -7.36 22.15
C HIS A 122 -11.99 -6.95 21.33
N LYS A 123 -11.74 -6.68 20.05
CA LYS A 123 -12.76 -6.27 19.09
C LYS A 123 -12.86 -7.32 17.99
N PRO A 124 -13.61 -8.37 18.23
CA PRO A 124 -13.54 -9.61 17.45
C PRO A 124 -13.73 -9.42 15.95
N PHE A 125 -14.50 -8.41 15.56
CA PHE A 125 -14.71 -8.12 14.12
C PHE A 125 -13.44 -7.57 13.45
N PHE A 126 -12.77 -6.61 14.06
CA PHE A 126 -11.56 -6.02 13.49
C PHE A 126 -10.38 -6.99 13.60
N ASP A 127 -10.25 -7.69 14.70
CA ASP A 127 -9.22 -8.71 14.91
C ASP A 127 -9.33 -9.79 13.82
N PHE A 128 -10.53 -10.35 13.62
CA PHE A 128 -10.79 -11.34 12.57
C PHE A 128 -10.50 -10.78 11.18
N THR A 129 -10.91 -9.54 10.90
CA THR A 129 -10.70 -8.93 9.59
C THR A 129 -9.21 -8.70 9.33
N MET A 130 -8.46 -8.23 10.33
CA MET A 130 -7.02 -8.02 10.23
C MET A 130 -6.26 -9.33 10.04
N ASP A 131 -6.64 -10.40 10.76
CA ASP A 131 -6.06 -11.73 10.59
C ASP A 131 -6.33 -12.29 9.19
N LEU A 132 -7.55 -12.12 8.68
CA LEU A 132 -7.90 -12.54 7.32
C LEU A 132 -7.08 -11.79 6.27
N LEU A 133 -6.91 -10.47 6.42
CA LEU A 133 -6.09 -9.66 5.54
C LEU A 133 -4.61 -10.03 5.63
N LEU A 134 -4.13 -10.32 6.84
CA LEU A 134 -2.76 -10.79 7.04
C LEU A 134 -2.54 -12.14 6.35
N LEU A 135 -3.47 -13.07 6.50
CA LEU A 135 -3.44 -14.37 5.80
C LEU A 135 -3.43 -14.17 4.28
N PHE A 136 -4.22 -13.22 3.77
CA PHE A 136 -4.24 -12.87 2.35
C PHE A 136 -2.88 -12.35 1.87
N VAL A 137 -2.22 -11.47 2.62
CA VAL A 137 -0.87 -10.99 2.29
C VAL A 137 0.17 -12.11 2.38
N LEU A 138 0.11 -12.91 3.45
CA LEU A 138 1.04 -14.03 3.64
C LEU A 138 0.93 -15.08 2.52
N SER A 139 -0.27 -15.33 2.01
CA SER A 139 -0.46 -16.22 0.86
C SER A 139 0.29 -15.69 -0.38
N GLY A 140 0.27 -14.38 -0.62
CA GLY A 140 1.03 -13.74 -1.69
C GLY A 140 2.54 -13.83 -1.48
N VAL A 141 3.00 -13.66 -0.25
CA VAL A 141 4.42 -13.83 0.11
C VAL A 141 4.86 -15.27 -0.14
N ALA A 142 4.06 -16.25 0.29
CA ALA A 142 4.35 -17.67 0.08
C ALA A 142 4.45 -18.01 -1.42
N LEU A 143 3.53 -17.48 -2.24
CA LEU A 143 3.59 -17.63 -3.70
C LEU A 143 4.82 -16.95 -4.31
N ALA A 144 5.18 -15.75 -3.83
CA ALA A 144 6.38 -15.06 -4.30
C ALA A 144 7.66 -15.85 -3.98
N TRP A 145 7.70 -16.44 -2.80
CA TRP A 145 8.81 -17.31 -2.36
C TRP A 145 8.84 -18.60 -3.18
N GLY A 146 7.71 -19.28 -3.33
CA GLY A 146 7.57 -20.46 -4.17
C GLY A 146 8.00 -20.18 -5.62
N LYS A 147 7.60 -19.03 -6.18
CA LYS A 147 8.09 -18.57 -7.49
C LYS A 147 9.60 -18.45 -7.54
N ARG A 148 10.21 -17.90 -6.50
CA ARG A 148 11.68 -17.72 -6.46
C ARG A 148 12.42 -19.04 -6.41
N LEU A 149 11.88 -20.02 -5.68
CA LEU A 149 12.47 -21.36 -5.53
C LEU A 149 12.19 -22.24 -6.75
N TYR A 150 10.97 -22.18 -7.29
CA TYR A 150 10.49 -23.09 -8.32
C TYR A 150 10.02 -22.35 -9.60
N SER A 151 10.76 -21.33 -10.01
CA SER A 151 10.38 -20.48 -11.15
C SER A 151 10.06 -21.22 -12.45
N ARG A 152 10.62 -22.41 -12.66
CA ARG A 152 10.33 -23.27 -13.82
C ARG A 152 9.00 -24.01 -13.69
N ALA A 153 8.64 -24.48 -12.49
CA ALA A 153 7.44 -25.26 -12.25
C ALA A 153 6.15 -24.43 -12.33
N MET A 154 6.22 -23.14 -12.01
CA MET A 154 5.07 -22.22 -12.04
C MET A 154 4.89 -21.49 -13.37
N GLY A 155 5.58 -21.87 -14.44
CA GLY A 155 5.48 -21.23 -15.76
C GLY A 155 5.95 -19.75 -15.80
N MET A 156 6.58 -19.29 -14.75
CA MET A 156 7.04 -17.90 -14.61
C MET A 156 8.51 -17.79 -14.99
N ARG A 157 8.79 -17.70 -16.29
CA ARG A 157 10.17 -17.52 -16.76
C ARG A 157 10.80 -16.26 -16.16
N ARG A 158 12.09 -16.35 -15.82
CA ARG A 158 12.91 -15.16 -15.54
C ARG A 158 12.88 -14.28 -16.77
N THR A 159 12.31 -13.08 -16.67
CA THR A 159 12.28 -12.09 -17.72
C THR A 159 13.59 -11.32 -17.88
N THR A 160 14.53 -11.50 -16.99
CA THR A 160 15.85 -10.88 -17.06
C THR A 160 16.88 -11.89 -17.55
N LYS A 161 17.15 -11.85 -18.84
CA LYS A 161 18.47 -12.22 -19.34
C LYS A 161 19.39 -11.00 -19.08
N HIS A 162 20.25 -11.09 -18.13
CA HIS A 162 21.49 -10.32 -18.09
C HIS A 162 22.56 -11.14 -18.72
#